data_35f35ca4741d218937f842c385a66216
#
_entry.id   35f35ca4741d218937f842c385a66216
#
_cell.length_a   1.000
_cell.length_b   1.000
_cell.length_c   1.000
_cell.angle_alpha   90.00
_cell.angle_beta   90.00
_cell.angle_gamma   90.00
#
_symmetry.space_group_name_H-M   'P 1'
#
loop_
_entity.id
_entity.type
_entity.pdbx_description
1 polymer ?
#
loop_
_entity_poly.entity_id
_entity_poly.type
_entity_poly.pdbx_seq_one_letter_code
_entity_poly.pdbx_strand_id
1 'polypeptide(L)'
;MNITKKNSLFASVPVFLVFLCMGFGDVAGTLTDLVKNEYQLSNFMAGFIPFSGFIMFGILSIPFALIMARNSKKLILSIGLFIAFLGLIIPTIFGFSLFVVILLSILLLGAGAALLQVAGNPIMKDVSPEGKYSRNLSFGQFVKAIGSLSGALIPAAAAMWWGMDWKILFPIYSVALAVAFILLIISKINEEKTGSDLPSLESCFQLLGQNKNIALIVFGIFVYVGAEVSMASKLPSYLETNFGLKIEELGVASVGLFFLSIMTGRFLGGLILNWIQARTFLVISALLSLVGVAGLFVGIQSVAIVSIVIIGLGFANVFPLVFSITVEKYPGKTNELSGLMVTAIVGGAVIPVITGFVADHISITMSFIVPAIALIYVLYLGLTQLKPNIQ
;
A
#
# COMPACT_ATOMS: atom_id res chain seq x y z
N MET A 1 29.47 7.50 -27.85
CA MET A 1 28.12 7.44 -28.48
C MET A 1 27.28 6.48 -27.64
N ASN A 2 26.68 6.99 -26.55
CA ASN A 2 25.90 6.19 -25.62
C ASN A 2 24.50 6.00 -26.18
N ILE A 3 24.22 4.81 -26.66
CA ILE A 3 22.86 4.37 -26.99
C ILE A 3 22.15 4.21 -25.64
N THR A 4 21.42 5.23 -25.21
CA THR A 4 20.48 5.15 -24.09
C THR A 4 19.49 4.04 -24.42
N LYS A 5 19.61 2.91 -23.73
CA LYS A 5 18.69 1.78 -23.81
C LYS A 5 17.29 2.27 -23.44
N LYS A 6 16.49 2.59 -24.44
CA LYS A 6 15.05 2.73 -24.33
C LYS A 6 14.52 1.40 -23.78
N ASN A 7 14.19 1.33 -22.46
CA ASN A 7 13.39 0.23 -21.97
C ASN A 7 12.05 0.29 -22.70
N SER A 8 11.79 -0.71 -23.53
CA SER A 8 10.58 -0.75 -24.35
C SER A 8 9.36 -0.77 -23.43
N LEU A 9 8.22 -0.26 -23.89
CA LEU A 9 6.90 -0.42 -23.23
C LEU A 9 6.67 -1.87 -22.76
N PHE A 10 7.18 -2.85 -23.50
CA PHE A 10 7.13 -4.28 -23.16
C PHE A 10 7.86 -4.66 -21.86
N ALA A 11 8.89 -3.92 -21.43
CA ALA A 11 9.57 -4.18 -20.16
C ALA A 11 8.76 -3.67 -18.96
N SER A 12 7.90 -2.67 -19.14
CA SER A 12 7.10 -2.08 -18.08
C SER A 12 5.83 -2.88 -17.77
N VAL A 13 5.24 -3.57 -18.75
CA VAL A 13 3.98 -4.31 -18.58
C VAL A 13 4.07 -5.37 -17.48
N PRO A 14 5.08 -6.26 -17.40
CA PRO A 14 5.18 -7.23 -16.31
C PRO A 14 5.30 -6.56 -14.94
N VAL A 15 5.99 -5.41 -14.86
CA VAL A 15 6.12 -4.66 -13.61
C VAL A 15 4.77 -4.10 -13.16
N PHE A 16 3.96 -3.54 -14.07
CA PHE A 16 2.60 -3.10 -13.73
C PHE A 16 1.69 -4.25 -13.31
N LEU A 17 1.82 -5.45 -13.92
CA LEU A 17 1.10 -6.64 -13.46
C LEU A 17 1.54 -7.07 -12.05
N VAL A 18 2.82 -6.94 -11.72
CA VAL A 18 3.30 -7.14 -10.34
C VAL A 18 2.60 -6.17 -9.38
N PHE A 19 2.44 -4.89 -9.76
CA PHE A 19 1.70 -3.91 -8.94
C PHE A 19 0.23 -4.29 -8.79
N LEU A 20 -0.42 -4.80 -9.84
CA LEU A 20 -1.78 -5.33 -9.73
C LEU A 20 -1.87 -6.45 -8.68
N CYS A 21 -0.97 -7.43 -8.78
CA CYS A 21 -0.88 -8.56 -7.85
C CYS A 21 -0.50 -8.13 -6.41
N MET A 22 0.31 -7.09 -6.28
CA MET A 22 0.65 -6.48 -4.99
C MET A 22 -0.62 -5.99 -4.26
N GLY A 23 -1.62 -5.51 -5.01
CA GLY A 23 -2.92 -5.08 -4.47
C GLY A 23 -3.74 -6.22 -3.86
N PHE A 24 -3.50 -7.46 -4.26
CA PHE A 24 -4.21 -8.61 -3.69
C PHE A 24 -3.91 -8.82 -2.19
N GLY A 25 -2.76 -8.37 -1.69
CA GLY A 25 -2.46 -8.39 -0.26
C GLY A 25 -3.38 -7.50 0.60
N ASP A 26 -3.91 -6.44 0.02
CA ASP A 26 -4.80 -5.50 0.71
C ASP A 26 -6.22 -6.08 0.90
N VAL A 27 -6.55 -7.17 0.19
CA VAL A 27 -7.86 -7.85 0.21
C VAL A 27 -8.13 -8.51 1.56
N ALA A 28 -7.11 -8.79 2.37
CA ALA A 28 -7.30 -9.31 3.72
C ALA A 28 -8.28 -8.46 4.55
N GLY A 29 -8.28 -7.14 4.38
CA GLY A 29 -9.22 -6.24 5.04
C GLY A 29 -10.66 -6.44 4.57
N THR A 30 -10.89 -6.52 3.27
CA THR A 30 -12.24 -6.69 2.69
C THR A 30 -12.82 -8.09 2.93
N LEU A 31 -11.97 -9.11 3.04
CA LEU A 31 -12.39 -10.48 3.36
C LEU A 31 -12.73 -10.68 4.83
N THR A 32 -12.33 -9.76 5.72
CA THR A 32 -12.48 -9.95 7.17
C THR A 32 -13.93 -10.25 7.57
N ASP A 33 -14.90 -9.46 7.11
CA ASP A 33 -16.30 -9.64 7.47
C ASP A 33 -16.91 -10.90 6.82
N LEU A 34 -16.54 -11.20 5.58
CA LEU A 34 -16.99 -12.40 4.88
C LEU A 34 -16.50 -13.67 5.59
N VAL A 35 -15.23 -13.73 5.94
CA VAL A 35 -14.63 -14.84 6.70
C VAL A 35 -15.20 -14.91 8.12
N LYS A 36 -15.36 -13.78 8.80
CA LYS A 36 -15.96 -13.71 10.13
C LYS A 36 -17.35 -14.34 10.14
N ASN A 37 -18.19 -13.99 9.17
CA ASN A 37 -19.56 -14.51 9.06
C ASN A 37 -19.59 -15.99 8.70
N GLU A 38 -18.75 -16.44 7.77
CA GLU A 38 -18.66 -17.84 7.33
C GLU A 38 -18.29 -18.78 8.49
N TYR A 39 -17.28 -18.40 9.28
CA TYR A 39 -16.76 -19.23 10.37
C TYR A 39 -17.29 -18.84 11.76
N GLN A 40 -18.28 -17.95 11.85
CA GLN A 40 -18.90 -17.47 13.09
C GLN A 40 -17.85 -17.00 14.12
N LEU A 41 -16.86 -16.20 13.65
CA LEU A 41 -15.75 -15.77 14.46
C LEU A 41 -16.15 -14.60 15.39
N SER A 42 -15.53 -14.54 16.57
CA SER A 42 -15.56 -13.33 17.37
C SER A 42 -14.81 -12.18 16.70
N ASN A 43 -15.07 -10.92 17.08
CA ASN A 43 -14.35 -9.75 16.58
C ASN A 43 -12.83 -9.86 16.83
N PHE A 44 -12.43 -10.44 17.97
CA PHE A 44 -11.03 -10.69 18.29
C PHE A 44 -10.39 -11.67 17.30
N MET A 45 -11.03 -12.80 17.04
CA MET A 45 -10.52 -13.81 16.09
C MET A 45 -10.48 -13.26 14.64
N ALA A 46 -11.49 -12.50 14.23
CA ALA A 46 -11.51 -11.86 12.92
C ALA A 46 -10.36 -10.86 12.75
N GLY A 47 -9.92 -10.20 13.79
CA GLY A 47 -8.76 -9.31 13.80
C GLY A 47 -7.44 -9.96 13.41
N PHE A 48 -7.30 -11.30 13.57
CA PHE A 48 -6.11 -12.02 13.10
C PHE A 48 -6.00 -12.06 11.57
N ILE A 49 -7.09 -11.85 10.84
CA ILE A 49 -7.08 -11.88 9.38
C ILE A 49 -6.21 -10.75 8.81
N PRO A 50 -6.51 -9.46 9.01
CA PRO A 50 -5.64 -8.39 8.54
C PRO A 50 -4.28 -8.40 9.26
N PHE A 51 -4.23 -8.75 10.54
CA PHE A 51 -2.98 -8.84 11.29
C PHE A 51 -1.98 -9.80 10.63
N SER A 52 -2.41 -11.00 10.23
CA SER A 52 -1.53 -11.99 9.57
C SER A 52 -0.95 -11.47 8.25
N GLY A 53 -1.71 -10.68 7.49
CA GLY A 53 -1.21 -10.02 6.29
C GLY A 53 -0.16 -8.95 6.60
N PHE A 54 -0.46 -8.02 7.50
CA PHE A 54 0.43 -6.88 7.79
C PHE A 54 1.69 -7.25 8.58
N ILE A 55 1.67 -8.27 9.44
CA ILE A 55 2.84 -8.68 10.21
C ILE A 55 3.99 -9.14 9.31
N MET A 56 3.67 -9.71 8.14
CA MET A 56 4.66 -10.16 7.16
C MET A 56 5.49 -9.01 6.58
N PHE A 57 4.92 -7.81 6.48
CA PHE A 57 5.69 -6.62 6.09
C PHE A 57 6.79 -6.30 7.12
N GLY A 58 6.48 -6.40 8.40
CA GLY A 58 7.46 -6.19 9.47
C GLY A 58 8.56 -7.24 9.49
N ILE A 59 8.22 -8.51 9.26
CA ILE A 59 9.15 -9.64 9.39
C ILE A 59 10.03 -9.81 8.16
N LEU A 60 9.45 -9.71 6.95
CA LEU A 60 10.11 -10.12 5.72
C LEU A 60 10.80 -8.99 4.95
N SER A 61 10.41 -7.73 5.14
CA SER A 61 10.88 -6.65 4.27
C SER A 61 12.39 -6.43 4.34
N ILE A 62 12.97 -6.32 5.52
CA ILE A 62 14.43 -6.13 5.66
C ILE A 62 15.19 -7.39 5.18
N PRO A 63 14.90 -8.62 5.65
CA PRO A 63 15.59 -9.82 5.16
C PRO A 63 15.59 -9.94 3.63
N PHE A 64 14.45 -9.75 3.00
CA PHE A 64 14.35 -9.86 1.54
C PHE A 64 14.95 -8.68 0.78
N ALA A 65 15.02 -7.49 1.37
CA ALA A 65 15.80 -6.38 0.81
C ALA A 65 17.31 -6.70 0.78
N LEU A 66 17.82 -7.37 1.81
CA LEU A 66 19.21 -7.83 1.85
C LEU A 66 19.49 -8.94 0.83
N ILE A 67 18.56 -9.89 0.68
CA ILE A 67 18.66 -10.95 -0.34
C ILE A 67 18.59 -10.31 -1.75
N MET A 68 17.73 -9.31 -1.95
CA MET A 68 17.59 -8.55 -3.18
C MET A 68 18.92 -7.88 -3.59
N ALA A 69 19.62 -7.29 -2.64
CA ALA A 69 20.91 -6.64 -2.88
C ALA A 69 21.99 -7.60 -3.39
N ARG A 70 21.96 -8.86 -2.93
CA ARG A 70 22.92 -9.90 -3.32
C ARG A 70 22.57 -10.58 -4.65
N ASN A 71 21.31 -10.55 -5.04
CA ASN A 71 20.79 -11.25 -6.20
C ASN A 71 20.21 -10.28 -7.23
N SER A 72 18.88 -10.21 -7.30
CA SER A 72 18.17 -9.31 -8.21
C SER A 72 16.77 -8.96 -7.68
N LYS A 73 16.25 -7.82 -8.10
CA LYS A 73 14.87 -7.38 -7.82
C LYS A 73 13.87 -8.35 -8.46
N LYS A 74 14.15 -8.78 -9.69
CA LYS A 74 13.33 -9.75 -10.42
C LYS A 74 13.20 -11.09 -9.68
N LEU A 75 14.26 -11.59 -9.05
CA LEU A 75 14.23 -12.81 -8.25
C LEU A 75 13.26 -12.64 -7.07
N ILE A 76 13.36 -11.53 -6.32
CA ILE A 76 12.49 -11.29 -5.17
C ILE A 76 11.02 -11.15 -5.60
N LEU A 77 10.75 -10.46 -6.72
CA LEU A 77 9.41 -10.40 -7.30
C LEU A 77 8.88 -11.79 -7.66
N SER A 78 9.71 -12.64 -8.27
CA SER A 78 9.32 -14.00 -8.63
C SER A 78 9.00 -14.85 -7.39
N ILE A 79 9.81 -14.75 -6.34
CA ILE A 79 9.55 -15.42 -5.05
C ILE A 79 8.25 -14.90 -4.43
N GLY A 80 8.03 -13.58 -4.44
CA GLY A 80 6.82 -12.96 -3.91
C GLY A 80 5.54 -13.42 -4.63
N LEU A 81 5.55 -13.44 -5.97
CA LEU A 81 4.44 -13.96 -6.77
C LEU A 81 4.17 -15.45 -6.48
N PHE A 82 5.24 -16.26 -6.35
CA PHE A 82 5.12 -17.69 -6.09
C PHE A 82 4.55 -17.95 -4.68
N ILE A 83 5.02 -17.24 -3.64
CA ILE A 83 4.49 -17.38 -2.28
C ILE A 83 3.02 -16.95 -2.22
N ALA A 84 2.66 -15.84 -2.86
CA ALA A 84 1.27 -15.38 -2.93
C ALA A 84 0.38 -16.41 -3.67
N PHE A 85 0.88 -16.98 -4.77
CA PHE A 85 0.20 -18.05 -5.50
C PHE A 85 -0.05 -19.28 -4.63
N LEU A 86 0.97 -19.75 -3.88
CA LEU A 86 0.81 -20.85 -2.94
C LEU A 86 -0.25 -20.54 -1.88
N GLY A 87 -0.26 -19.31 -1.35
CA GLY A 87 -1.25 -18.88 -0.39
C GLY A 87 -2.67 -19.03 -0.91
N LEU A 88 -2.94 -18.65 -2.15
CA LEU A 88 -4.28 -18.68 -2.73
C LEU A 88 -4.69 -20.06 -3.28
N ILE A 89 -3.74 -20.84 -3.77
CA ILE A 89 -4.05 -22.17 -4.33
C ILE A 89 -4.34 -23.22 -3.24
N ILE A 90 -3.74 -23.07 -2.04
CA ILE A 90 -3.93 -24.01 -0.93
C ILE A 90 -5.40 -24.20 -0.57
N PRO A 91 -6.19 -23.15 -0.22
CA PRO A 91 -7.60 -23.34 0.11
C PRO A 91 -8.44 -23.77 -1.12
N THR A 92 -8.02 -23.41 -2.32
CA THR A 92 -8.68 -23.84 -3.57
C THR A 92 -8.58 -25.37 -3.78
N ILE A 93 -7.44 -25.96 -3.39
CA ILE A 93 -7.22 -27.43 -3.54
C ILE A 93 -7.73 -28.19 -2.31
N PHE A 94 -7.42 -27.73 -1.11
CA PHE A 94 -7.71 -28.45 0.14
C PHE A 94 -9.08 -28.10 0.74
N GLY A 95 -9.79 -27.13 0.16
CA GLY A 95 -11.10 -26.67 0.61
C GLY A 95 -11.01 -25.57 1.66
N PHE A 96 -12.19 -24.99 1.92
CA PHE A 96 -12.38 -23.83 2.80
C PHE A 96 -13.01 -24.22 4.14
N SER A 97 -12.86 -25.48 4.59
CA SER A 97 -13.56 -25.96 5.79
C SER A 97 -12.97 -25.45 7.10
N LEU A 98 -11.69 -25.12 7.11
CA LEU A 98 -10.97 -24.74 8.32
C LEU A 98 -10.49 -23.28 8.26
N PHE A 99 -10.84 -22.50 9.27
CA PHE A 99 -10.37 -21.11 9.41
C PHE A 99 -8.83 -20.99 9.37
N VAL A 100 -8.11 -21.95 9.94
CA VAL A 100 -6.63 -21.97 9.93
C VAL A 100 -6.06 -22.02 8.51
N VAL A 101 -6.73 -22.71 7.59
CA VAL A 101 -6.31 -22.76 6.17
C VAL A 101 -6.43 -21.37 5.53
N ILE A 102 -7.52 -20.64 5.82
CA ILE A 102 -7.71 -19.28 5.36
C ILE A 102 -6.69 -18.34 5.98
N LEU A 103 -6.43 -18.46 7.27
CA LEU A 103 -5.45 -17.63 7.98
C LEU A 103 -4.03 -17.83 7.40
N LEU A 104 -3.64 -19.10 7.15
CA LEU A 104 -2.37 -19.43 6.48
C LEU A 104 -2.30 -18.87 5.06
N SER A 105 -3.40 -18.97 4.31
CA SER A 105 -3.53 -18.39 2.97
C SER A 105 -3.27 -16.89 2.97
N ILE A 106 -3.91 -16.16 3.87
CA ILE A 106 -3.77 -14.70 4.00
C ILE A 106 -2.36 -14.32 4.48
N LEU A 107 -1.77 -15.10 5.38
CA LEU A 107 -0.39 -14.93 5.83
C LEU A 107 0.60 -15.06 4.67
N LEU A 108 0.44 -16.10 3.82
CA LEU A 108 1.28 -16.28 2.63
C LEU A 108 1.05 -15.20 1.57
N LEU A 109 -0.22 -14.78 1.39
CA LEU A 109 -0.55 -13.66 0.50
C LEU A 109 0.11 -12.37 0.96
N GLY A 110 0.06 -12.07 2.27
CA GLY A 110 0.75 -10.93 2.88
C GLY A 110 2.28 -11.01 2.76
N ALA A 111 2.84 -12.20 2.95
CA ALA A 111 4.26 -12.46 2.72
C ALA A 111 4.66 -12.14 1.27
N GLY A 112 3.91 -12.68 0.31
CA GLY A 112 4.10 -12.36 -1.10
C GLY A 112 4.01 -10.87 -1.38
N ALA A 113 2.97 -10.19 -0.89
CA ALA A 113 2.75 -8.76 -1.07
C ALA A 113 3.91 -7.93 -0.48
N ALA A 114 4.45 -8.31 0.67
CA ALA A 114 5.63 -7.65 1.26
C ALA A 114 6.84 -7.73 0.32
N LEU A 115 7.15 -8.92 -0.23
CA LEU A 115 8.23 -9.10 -1.17
C LEU A 115 8.02 -8.31 -2.47
N LEU A 116 6.78 -8.32 -2.97
CA LEU A 116 6.41 -7.54 -4.16
C LEU A 116 6.62 -6.05 -3.93
N GLN A 117 6.32 -5.52 -2.75
CA GLN A 117 6.56 -4.11 -2.44
C GLN A 117 8.05 -3.80 -2.25
N VAL A 118 8.80 -4.67 -1.60
CA VAL A 118 10.25 -4.50 -1.38
C VAL A 118 10.99 -4.37 -2.70
N ALA A 119 10.67 -5.18 -3.69
CA ALA A 119 11.35 -5.18 -4.98
C ALA A 119 10.61 -4.39 -6.08
N GLY A 120 9.28 -4.30 -6.02
CA GLY A 120 8.45 -3.63 -7.03
C GLY A 120 8.62 -2.12 -7.04
N ASN A 121 8.73 -1.50 -5.87
CA ASN A 121 8.95 -0.06 -5.81
C ASN A 121 10.30 0.34 -6.42
N PRO A 122 11.46 -0.27 -6.07
CA PRO A 122 12.73 0.08 -6.68
C PRO A 122 12.87 -0.37 -8.15
N ILE A 123 12.28 -1.51 -8.56
CA ILE A 123 12.35 -1.94 -9.98
C ILE A 123 11.60 -0.99 -10.90
N MET A 124 10.57 -0.29 -10.39
CA MET A 124 9.88 0.75 -11.14
C MET A 124 10.84 1.87 -11.54
N LYS A 125 11.87 2.16 -10.73
CA LYS A 125 12.93 3.11 -11.09
C LYS A 125 13.71 2.61 -12.31
N ASP A 126 14.10 1.33 -12.32
CA ASP A 126 14.90 0.72 -13.39
C ASP A 126 14.19 0.73 -14.75
N VAL A 127 12.85 0.59 -14.75
CA VAL A 127 12.04 0.62 -15.99
C VAL A 127 11.51 2.01 -16.34
N SER A 128 11.79 3.02 -15.51
CA SER A 128 11.33 4.39 -15.74
C SER A 128 12.38 5.20 -16.52
N PRO A 129 11.96 6.09 -17.43
CA PRO A 129 12.85 7.11 -17.98
C PRO A 129 13.40 8.01 -16.85
N GLU A 130 14.57 8.59 -17.09
CA GLU A 130 15.21 9.53 -16.18
C GLU A 130 14.25 10.68 -15.79
N GLY A 131 14.19 11.02 -14.52
CA GLY A 131 13.30 12.06 -13.96
C GLY A 131 11.81 11.70 -13.95
N LYS A 132 11.42 10.45 -14.31
CA LYS A 132 10.01 10.02 -14.35
C LYS A 132 9.66 8.94 -13.33
N TYR A 133 10.56 8.68 -12.38
CA TYR A 133 10.35 7.62 -11.38
C TYR A 133 9.11 7.88 -10.51
N SER A 134 8.97 9.04 -9.88
CA SER A 134 7.81 9.39 -9.05
C SER A 134 6.50 9.27 -9.80
N ARG A 135 6.46 9.72 -11.07
CA ARG A 135 5.31 9.60 -11.95
C ARG A 135 4.92 8.13 -12.18
N ASN A 136 5.88 7.31 -12.59
CA ASN A 136 5.63 5.91 -12.92
C ASN A 136 5.31 5.09 -11.68
N LEU A 137 5.89 5.44 -10.51
CA LEU A 137 5.54 4.82 -9.25
C LEU A 137 4.09 5.15 -8.84
N SER A 138 3.63 6.39 -9.06
CA SER A 138 2.22 6.78 -8.84
C SER A 138 1.26 5.99 -9.75
N PHE A 139 1.60 5.78 -11.02
CA PHE A 139 0.84 4.91 -11.91
C PHE A 139 0.88 3.44 -11.48
N GLY A 140 2.03 2.95 -11.00
CA GLY A 140 2.14 1.61 -10.41
C GLY A 140 1.19 1.45 -9.22
N GLN A 141 1.17 2.44 -8.31
CA GLN A 141 0.26 2.43 -7.16
C GLN A 141 -1.22 2.58 -7.57
N PHE A 142 -1.52 3.26 -8.69
CA PHE A 142 -2.87 3.24 -9.27
C PHE A 142 -3.28 1.83 -9.71
N VAL A 143 -2.39 1.12 -10.43
CA VAL A 143 -2.64 -0.27 -10.84
C VAL A 143 -2.76 -1.20 -9.63
N LYS A 144 -1.94 -0.99 -8.58
CA LYS A 144 -2.10 -1.69 -7.29
C LYS A 144 -3.50 -1.45 -6.72
N ALA A 145 -4.00 -0.21 -6.73
CA ALA A 145 -5.32 0.12 -6.20
C ALA A 145 -6.46 -0.60 -6.94
N ILE A 146 -6.32 -0.84 -8.26
CA ILE A 146 -7.26 -1.68 -9.01
C ILE A 146 -7.26 -3.12 -8.44
N GLY A 147 -6.07 -3.68 -8.17
CA GLY A 147 -5.93 -4.99 -7.52
C GLY A 147 -6.60 -5.03 -6.15
N SER A 148 -6.38 -4.03 -5.30
CA SER A 148 -6.99 -3.92 -3.96
C SER A 148 -8.53 -3.82 -4.04
N LEU A 149 -9.05 -2.99 -4.94
CA LEU A 149 -10.49 -2.79 -5.14
C LEU A 149 -11.18 -4.05 -5.70
N SER A 150 -10.47 -4.84 -6.51
CA SER A 150 -11.00 -6.09 -7.07
C SER A 150 -11.43 -7.10 -6.00
N GLY A 151 -10.84 -7.04 -4.80
CA GLY A 151 -11.21 -7.88 -3.66
C GLY A 151 -12.63 -7.67 -3.14
N ALA A 152 -13.19 -6.47 -3.31
CA ALA A 152 -14.59 -6.20 -3.01
C ALA A 152 -15.49 -6.41 -4.24
N LEU A 153 -15.03 -5.99 -5.42
CA LEU A 153 -15.85 -6.00 -6.63
C LEU A 153 -16.07 -7.40 -7.20
N ILE A 154 -15.06 -8.28 -7.19
CA ILE A 154 -15.17 -9.62 -7.75
C ILE A 154 -16.19 -10.47 -6.98
N PRO A 155 -16.15 -10.57 -5.62
CA PRO A 155 -17.16 -11.29 -4.87
C PRO A 155 -18.57 -10.73 -5.06
N ALA A 156 -18.70 -9.38 -5.04
CA ALA A 156 -20.01 -8.74 -5.24
C ALA A 156 -20.59 -9.04 -6.63
N ALA A 157 -19.78 -8.92 -7.68
CA ALA A 157 -20.20 -9.24 -9.04
C ALA A 157 -20.50 -10.72 -9.22
N ALA A 158 -19.70 -11.61 -8.62
CA ALA A 158 -19.89 -13.05 -8.69
C ALA A 158 -21.20 -13.48 -8.02
N ALA A 159 -21.51 -12.91 -6.86
CA ALA A 159 -22.76 -13.16 -6.17
C ALA A 159 -23.97 -12.64 -6.97
N MET A 160 -23.87 -11.41 -7.51
CA MET A 160 -24.98 -10.74 -8.21
C MET A 160 -25.32 -11.39 -9.55
N TRP A 161 -24.32 -11.80 -10.35
CA TRP A 161 -24.54 -12.25 -11.73
C TRP A 161 -24.57 -13.77 -11.87
N TRP A 162 -23.87 -14.50 -11.00
CA TRP A 162 -23.71 -15.96 -11.11
C TRP A 162 -24.10 -16.73 -9.85
N GLY A 163 -24.52 -16.03 -8.78
CA GLY A 163 -24.82 -16.68 -7.49
C GLY A 163 -23.64 -17.41 -6.86
N MET A 164 -22.41 -16.98 -7.19
CA MET A 164 -21.18 -17.61 -6.70
C MET A 164 -20.76 -17.00 -5.36
N ASP A 165 -20.13 -17.81 -4.53
CA ASP A 165 -19.55 -17.42 -3.25
C ASP A 165 -18.28 -16.57 -3.43
N TRP A 166 -17.94 -15.77 -2.43
CA TRP A 166 -16.71 -14.97 -2.35
C TRP A 166 -15.43 -15.78 -2.56
N LYS A 167 -15.44 -17.07 -2.31
CA LYS A 167 -14.32 -18.02 -2.50
C LYS A 167 -13.80 -18.07 -3.94
N ILE A 168 -14.61 -17.65 -4.93
CA ILE A 168 -14.19 -17.53 -6.34
C ILE A 168 -12.99 -16.59 -6.53
N LEU A 169 -12.78 -15.68 -5.59
CA LEU A 169 -11.64 -14.78 -5.60
C LEU A 169 -10.30 -15.51 -5.64
N PHE A 170 -10.19 -16.63 -4.91
CA PHE A 170 -8.95 -17.38 -4.76
C PHE A 170 -8.44 -17.99 -6.09
N PRO A 171 -9.24 -18.74 -6.86
CA PRO A 171 -8.80 -19.23 -8.17
C PRO A 171 -8.56 -18.11 -9.16
N ILE A 172 -9.36 -17.02 -9.18
CA ILE A 172 -9.15 -15.89 -10.08
C ILE A 172 -7.78 -15.23 -9.80
N TYR A 173 -7.48 -14.96 -8.54
CA TYR A 173 -6.19 -14.36 -8.16
C TYR A 173 -5.01 -15.32 -8.40
N SER A 174 -5.20 -16.64 -8.19
CA SER A 174 -4.18 -17.63 -8.50
C SER A 174 -3.80 -17.61 -9.97
N VAL A 175 -4.78 -17.53 -10.87
CA VAL A 175 -4.53 -17.40 -12.33
C VAL A 175 -3.80 -16.10 -12.64
N ALA A 176 -4.22 -14.98 -12.06
CA ALA A 176 -3.57 -13.69 -12.28
C ALA A 176 -2.09 -13.67 -11.80
N LEU A 177 -1.82 -14.27 -10.62
CA LEU A 177 -0.46 -14.43 -10.10
C LEU A 177 0.40 -15.33 -10.99
N ALA A 178 -0.15 -16.45 -11.48
CA ALA A 178 0.55 -17.35 -12.39
C ALA A 178 0.91 -16.66 -13.72
N VAL A 179 -0.04 -15.90 -14.30
CA VAL A 179 0.20 -15.10 -15.50
C VAL A 179 1.28 -14.04 -15.26
N ALA A 180 1.19 -13.29 -14.15
CA ALA A 180 2.18 -12.28 -13.80
C ALA A 180 3.58 -12.91 -13.60
N PHE A 181 3.66 -14.07 -12.95
CA PHE A 181 4.89 -14.83 -12.74
C PHE A 181 5.54 -15.25 -14.08
N ILE A 182 4.76 -15.84 -14.98
CA ILE A 182 5.25 -16.27 -16.30
C ILE A 182 5.76 -15.07 -17.09
N LEU A 183 4.95 -14.00 -17.18
CA LEU A 183 5.32 -12.79 -17.91
C LEU A 183 6.55 -12.10 -17.32
N LEU A 184 6.70 -12.12 -15.99
CA LEU A 184 7.88 -11.59 -15.33
C LEU A 184 9.13 -12.40 -15.68
N ILE A 185 9.05 -13.75 -15.65
CA ILE A 185 10.20 -14.63 -15.94
C ILE A 185 10.69 -14.44 -17.38
N ILE A 186 9.80 -14.41 -18.36
CA ILE A 186 10.18 -14.26 -19.77
C ILE A 186 10.61 -12.83 -20.11
N SER A 187 10.29 -11.83 -19.29
CA SER A 187 10.65 -10.44 -19.52
C SER A 187 12.16 -10.22 -19.38
N LYS A 188 12.72 -9.34 -20.22
CA LYS A 188 14.11 -8.87 -20.11
C LYS A 188 14.12 -7.49 -19.45
N ILE A 189 14.28 -7.47 -18.14
CA ILE A 189 14.41 -6.23 -17.36
C ILE A 189 15.88 -6.01 -17.07
N ASN A 190 16.41 -4.84 -17.47
CA ASN A 190 17.76 -4.42 -17.12
C ASN A 190 17.70 -3.72 -15.76
N GLU A 191 18.20 -4.40 -14.72
CA GLU A 191 18.24 -3.86 -13.37
C GLU A 191 19.51 -3.03 -13.16
N GLU A 192 19.37 -1.86 -12.54
CA GLU A 192 20.52 -1.12 -12.05
C GLU A 192 21.12 -1.85 -10.84
N LYS A 193 22.39 -2.20 -10.93
CA LYS A 193 23.12 -2.74 -9.77
C LYS A 193 23.35 -1.62 -8.77
N THR A 194 22.86 -1.81 -7.57
CA THR A 194 22.96 -0.83 -6.50
C THR A 194 24.23 -1.10 -5.69
N GLY A 195 25.22 -0.20 -5.81
CA GLY A 195 26.39 -0.12 -4.94
C GLY A 195 27.36 -1.30 -4.97
N SER A 196 28.61 -1.07 -4.54
CA SER A 196 29.65 -2.09 -4.37
C SER A 196 29.56 -2.82 -3.04
N ASP A 197 28.98 -2.20 -2.02
CA ASP A 197 28.89 -2.73 -0.67
C ASP A 197 27.59 -3.48 -0.45
N LEU A 198 27.69 -4.75 -0.08
CA LEU A 198 26.53 -5.58 0.24
C LEU A 198 25.93 -5.12 1.58
N PRO A 199 24.65 -4.73 1.62
CA PRO A 199 24.01 -4.34 2.86
C PRO A 199 23.88 -5.54 3.83
N SER A 200 23.88 -5.22 5.13
CA SER A 200 23.65 -6.15 6.22
C SER A 200 22.50 -5.67 7.11
N LEU A 201 22.00 -6.53 8.00
CA LEU A 201 21.06 -6.09 9.03
C LEU A 201 21.63 -4.93 9.85
N GLU A 202 22.90 -5.05 10.22
CA GLU A 202 23.60 -4.03 10.97
C GLU A 202 23.64 -2.70 10.20
N SER A 203 23.94 -2.72 8.89
CA SER A 203 23.95 -1.51 8.06
C SER A 203 22.58 -0.82 7.97
N CYS A 204 21.48 -1.60 7.96
CA CYS A 204 20.13 -1.04 7.99
C CYS A 204 19.87 -0.32 9.33
N PHE A 205 20.20 -0.92 10.46
CA PHE A 205 20.02 -0.29 11.77
C PHE A 205 21.00 0.87 12.00
N GLN A 206 22.25 0.77 11.54
CA GLN A 206 23.18 1.88 11.56
C GLN A 206 22.70 3.05 10.71
N LEU A 207 22.08 2.79 9.55
CA LEU A 207 21.52 3.82 8.69
C LEU A 207 20.41 4.60 9.41
N LEU A 208 19.55 3.90 10.19
CA LEU A 208 18.53 4.54 11.03
C LEU A 208 19.14 5.32 12.19
N GLY A 209 20.15 4.76 12.87
CA GLY A 209 20.77 5.37 14.06
C GLY A 209 21.68 6.56 13.71
N GLN A 210 22.41 6.48 12.60
CA GLN A 210 23.39 7.51 12.22
C GLN A 210 22.79 8.61 11.32
N ASN A 211 21.73 8.30 10.56
CA ASN A 211 21.08 9.26 9.69
C ASN A 211 19.68 9.62 10.18
N LYS A 212 19.63 10.66 11.02
CA LYS A 212 18.37 11.16 11.58
C LYS A 212 17.31 11.45 10.49
N ASN A 213 17.72 11.93 9.32
CA ASN A 213 16.78 12.25 8.24
C ASN A 213 16.10 10.97 7.71
N ILE A 214 16.86 9.88 7.54
CA ILE A 214 16.30 8.61 7.10
C ILE A 214 15.35 8.04 8.16
N ALA A 215 15.75 8.08 9.44
CA ALA A 215 14.88 7.65 10.53
C ALA A 215 13.54 8.41 10.56
N LEU A 216 13.59 9.75 10.39
CA LEU A 216 12.40 10.59 10.31
C LEU A 216 11.52 10.23 9.10
N ILE A 217 12.11 9.97 7.93
CA ILE A 217 11.37 9.59 6.72
C ILE A 217 10.70 8.22 6.89
N VAL A 218 11.42 7.22 7.42
CA VAL A 218 10.88 5.88 7.69
C VAL A 218 9.72 5.96 8.70
N PHE A 219 9.89 6.74 9.78
CA PHE A 219 8.80 7.00 10.72
C PHE A 219 7.62 7.74 10.06
N GLY A 220 7.88 8.60 9.08
CA GLY A 220 6.84 9.26 8.29
C GLY A 220 5.98 8.29 7.50
N ILE A 221 6.57 7.26 6.91
CA ILE A 221 5.80 6.19 6.24
C ILE A 221 4.99 5.40 7.27
N PHE A 222 5.57 5.08 8.43
CA PHE A 222 4.87 4.38 9.52
C PHE A 222 3.60 5.11 9.95
N VAL A 223 3.69 6.40 10.27
CA VAL A 223 2.53 7.18 10.70
C VAL A 223 1.55 7.44 9.56
N TYR A 224 2.06 7.63 8.33
CA TYR A 224 1.20 7.85 7.16
C TYR A 224 0.34 6.62 6.84
N VAL A 225 0.94 5.43 6.73
CA VAL A 225 0.19 4.19 6.45
C VAL A 225 -0.79 3.90 7.57
N GLY A 226 -0.39 4.13 8.82
CA GLY A 226 -1.28 4.05 9.96
C GLY A 226 -2.47 5.00 9.88
N ALA A 227 -2.24 6.24 9.42
CA ALA A 227 -3.31 7.21 9.20
C ALA A 227 -4.25 6.78 8.06
N GLU A 228 -3.72 6.27 6.93
CA GLU A 228 -4.51 5.77 5.80
C GLU A 228 -5.45 4.65 6.25
N VAL A 229 -4.93 3.65 6.97
CA VAL A 229 -5.72 2.53 7.49
C VAL A 229 -6.73 3.00 8.54
N SER A 230 -6.35 3.95 9.42
CA SER A 230 -7.26 4.55 10.41
C SER A 230 -8.43 5.27 9.77
N MET A 231 -8.16 6.06 8.72
CA MET A 231 -9.23 6.74 7.96
C MET A 231 -10.17 5.70 7.34
N ALA A 232 -9.64 4.72 6.61
CA ALA A 232 -10.44 3.68 5.96
C ALA A 232 -11.35 2.94 6.95
N SER A 233 -10.85 2.65 8.17
CA SER A 233 -11.59 1.89 9.19
C SER A 233 -12.61 2.72 9.96
N LYS A 234 -12.42 4.05 10.11
CA LYS A 234 -13.27 4.89 10.97
C LYS A 234 -14.28 5.74 10.21
N LEU A 235 -14.05 6.01 8.92
CA LEU A 235 -14.99 6.81 8.12
C LEU A 235 -16.41 6.22 8.05
N PRO A 236 -16.62 4.89 7.90
CA PRO A 236 -17.96 4.31 7.93
C PRO A 236 -18.69 4.59 9.24
N SER A 237 -18.06 4.26 10.37
CA SER A 237 -18.64 4.49 11.70
C SER A 237 -18.90 5.97 11.99
N TYR A 238 -18.05 6.86 11.47
CA TYR A 238 -18.26 8.30 11.56
C TYR A 238 -19.53 8.76 10.83
N LEU A 239 -19.74 8.28 9.61
CA LEU A 239 -20.94 8.64 8.83
C LEU A 239 -22.20 8.05 9.46
N GLU A 240 -22.14 6.84 9.96
CA GLU A 240 -23.27 6.22 10.66
C GLU A 240 -23.61 6.96 11.96
N THR A 241 -22.62 7.21 12.82
CA THR A 241 -22.83 7.83 14.13
C THR A 241 -23.32 9.27 14.03
N ASN A 242 -22.76 10.07 13.13
CA ASN A 242 -23.05 11.51 13.07
C ASN A 242 -24.23 11.86 12.13
N PHE A 243 -24.51 11.01 11.13
CA PHE A 243 -25.52 11.34 10.09
C PHE A 243 -26.54 10.23 9.86
N GLY A 244 -26.48 9.12 10.61
CA GLY A 244 -27.42 8.00 10.46
C GLY A 244 -27.33 7.26 9.12
N LEU A 245 -26.22 7.44 8.40
CA LEU A 245 -26.00 6.80 7.10
C LEU A 245 -25.55 5.34 7.33
N LYS A 246 -26.50 4.41 7.20
CA LYS A 246 -26.22 2.99 7.46
C LYS A 246 -25.16 2.44 6.50
N ILE A 247 -24.23 1.69 7.09
CA ILE A 247 -23.12 1.05 6.36
C ILE A 247 -23.65 0.11 5.27
N GLU A 248 -24.81 -0.53 5.46
CA GLU A 248 -25.45 -1.45 4.51
C GLU A 248 -25.97 -0.74 3.25
N GLU A 249 -26.42 0.51 3.36
CA GLU A 249 -26.90 1.32 2.24
C GLU A 249 -25.79 2.13 1.56
N LEU A 250 -24.75 2.49 2.32
CA LEU A 250 -23.61 3.32 1.91
C LEU A 250 -22.25 2.64 2.19
N GLY A 251 -22.25 1.41 2.71
CA GLY A 251 -21.02 0.73 3.15
C GLY A 251 -20.01 0.52 2.03
N VAL A 252 -20.49 0.22 0.82
CA VAL A 252 -19.68 0.28 -0.40
C VAL A 252 -19.38 1.74 -0.77
N ALA A 253 -20.24 2.70 -0.40
CA ALA A 253 -20.10 4.09 -0.80
C ALA A 253 -19.10 4.89 0.06
N SER A 254 -18.98 4.67 1.36
CA SER A 254 -18.09 5.50 2.22
C SER A 254 -16.62 5.04 2.17
N VAL A 255 -16.36 3.75 2.37
CA VAL A 255 -15.02 3.15 2.17
C VAL A 255 -14.67 3.15 0.70
N GLY A 256 -15.65 2.82 -0.16
CA GLY A 256 -15.52 2.87 -1.62
C GLY A 256 -15.21 4.28 -2.11
N LEU A 257 -15.85 5.32 -1.56
CA LEU A 257 -15.61 6.72 -1.92
C LEU A 257 -14.18 7.14 -1.55
N PHE A 258 -13.69 6.75 -0.36
CA PHE A 258 -12.32 7.04 0.06
C PHE A 258 -11.29 6.32 -0.83
N PHE A 259 -11.45 5.01 -1.04
CA PHE A 259 -10.52 4.25 -1.88
C PHE A 259 -10.64 4.62 -3.37
N LEU A 260 -11.82 4.93 -3.88
CA LEU A 260 -12.01 5.44 -5.23
C LEU A 260 -11.31 6.79 -5.42
N SER A 261 -11.39 7.66 -4.39
CA SER A 261 -10.67 8.94 -4.39
C SER A 261 -9.16 8.75 -4.34
N ILE A 262 -8.65 7.79 -3.53
CA ILE A 262 -7.22 7.41 -3.55
C ILE A 262 -6.82 6.90 -4.93
N MET A 263 -7.58 6.00 -5.52
CA MET A 263 -7.29 5.44 -6.84
C MET A 263 -7.26 6.54 -7.90
N THR A 264 -8.27 7.41 -7.92
CA THR A 264 -8.35 8.58 -8.81
C THR A 264 -7.17 9.52 -8.58
N GLY A 265 -6.84 9.81 -7.33
CA GLY A 265 -5.71 10.66 -6.96
C GLY A 265 -4.35 10.08 -7.39
N ARG A 266 -4.17 8.76 -7.33
CA ARG A 266 -2.95 8.07 -7.84
C ARG A 266 -2.82 8.23 -9.36
N PHE A 267 -3.93 8.07 -10.09
CA PHE A 267 -3.95 8.29 -11.53
C PHE A 267 -3.64 9.75 -11.88
N LEU A 268 -4.38 10.69 -11.28
CA LEU A 268 -4.15 12.12 -11.48
C LEU A 268 -2.74 12.53 -11.07
N GLY A 269 -2.20 11.98 -9.98
CA GLY A 269 -0.85 12.21 -9.53
C GLY A 269 0.20 11.81 -10.56
N GLY A 270 0.01 10.67 -11.23
CA GLY A 270 0.84 10.26 -12.36
C GLY A 270 0.81 11.25 -13.52
N LEU A 271 -0.31 11.93 -13.75
CA LEU A 271 -0.41 13.00 -14.76
C LEU A 271 0.23 14.30 -14.28
N ILE A 272 -0.10 14.76 -13.07
CA ILE A 272 0.36 16.02 -12.46
C ILE A 272 1.89 16.07 -12.35
N LEU A 273 2.53 14.94 -12.06
CA LEU A 273 3.99 14.81 -11.97
C LEU A 273 4.73 15.01 -13.32
N ASN A 274 4.03 15.29 -14.41
CA ASN A 274 4.65 15.80 -15.63
C ASN A 274 4.97 17.31 -15.54
N TRP A 275 4.29 18.05 -14.68
CA TRP A 275 4.36 19.51 -14.59
C TRP A 275 4.84 20.02 -13.22
N ILE A 276 4.61 19.24 -12.17
CA ILE A 276 4.92 19.63 -10.78
C ILE A 276 6.01 18.70 -10.22
N GLN A 277 6.97 19.28 -9.50
CA GLN A 277 8.00 18.52 -8.80
C GLN A 277 7.39 17.64 -7.71
N ALA A 278 7.92 16.42 -7.54
CA ALA A 278 7.42 15.42 -6.60
C ALA A 278 7.31 15.97 -5.15
N ARG A 279 8.30 16.75 -4.70
CA ARG A 279 8.29 17.37 -3.37
C ARG A 279 7.18 18.40 -3.20
N THR A 280 6.99 19.29 -4.17
CA THR A 280 5.91 20.29 -4.15
C THR A 280 4.54 19.59 -4.14
N PHE A 281 4.40 18.53 -4.92
CA PHE A 281 3.17 17.75 -4.95
C PHE A 281 2.92 17.03 -3.62
N LEU A 282 3.95 16.53 -2.94
CA LEU A 282 3.81 15.95 -1.59
C LEU A 282 3.28 16.98 -0.58
N VAL A 283 3.81 18.21 -0.60
CA VAL A 283 3.34 19.30 0.29
C VAL A 283 1.88 19.64 0.00
N ILE A 284 1.51 19.78 -1.28
CA ILE A 284 0.11 20.02 -1.70
C ILE A 284 -0.78 18.88 -1.22
N SER A 285 -0.37 17.64 -1.41
CA SER A 285 -1.13 16.43 -1.00
C SER A 285 -1.37 16.41 0.52
N ALA A 286 -0.35 16.72 1.31
CA ALA A 286 -0.49 16.78 2.77
C ALA A 286 -1.42 17.91 3.23
N LEU A 287 -1.31 19.10 2.64
CA LEU A 287 -2.20 20.22 2.92
C LEU A 287 -3.64 19.91 2.53
N LEU A 288 -3.85 19.34 1.35
CA LEU A 288 -5.18 18.93 0.87
C LEU A 288 -5.83 17.93 1.83
N SER A 289 -5.06 16.92 2.29
CA SER A 289 -5.53 15.96 3.28
C SER A 289 -5.92 16.62 4.59
N LEU A 290 -5.12 17.57 5.09
CA LEU A 290 -5.40 18.30 6.34
C LEU A 290 -6.69 19.15 6.22
N VAL A 291 -6.89 19.82 5.09
CA VAL A 291 -8.14 20.56 4.81
C VAL A 291 -9.33 19.63 4.82
N GLY A 292 -9.23 18.45 4.18
CA GLY A 292 -10.29 17.45 4.22
C GLY A 292 -10.55 16.95 5.64
N VAL A 293 -9.51 16.63 6.43
CA VAL A 293 -9.70 16.21 7.83
C VAL A 293 -10.37 17.31 8.67
N ALA A 294 -9.99 18.57 8.49
CA ALA A 294 -10.65 19.68 9.16
C ALA A 294 -12.15 19.78 8.82
N GLY A 295 -12.53 19.48 7.58
CA GLY A 295 -13.92 19.45 7.14
C GLY A 295 -14.78 18.39 7.84
N LEU A 296 -14.22 17.29 8.35
CA LEU A 296 -14.95 16.30 9.13
C LEU A 296 -15.45 16.85 10.49
N PHE A 297 -14.84 17.90 11.01
CA PHE A 297 -15.23 18.55 12.27
C PHE A 297 -16.36 19.59 12.12
N VAL A 298 -16.77 19.91 10.88
CA VAL A 298 -17.83 20.89 10.62
C VAL A 298 -19.22 20.38 11.02
N GLY A 299 -19.44 19.03 11.02
CA GLY A 299 -20.71 18.43 11.43
C GLY A 299 -21.85 18.57 10.42
N ILE A 300 -21.55 18.86 9.15
CA ILE A 300 -22.53 18.94 8.04
C ILE A 300 -22.29 17.78 7.08
N GLN A 301 -23.33 16.98 6.81
CA GLN A 301 -23.23 15.75 6.00
C GLN A 301 -22.61 15.96 4.62
N SER A 302 -23.04 16.97 3.87
CA SER A 302 -22.50 17.28 2.54
C SER A 302 -21.02 17.67 2.60
N VAL A 303 -20.61 18.42 3.64
CA VAL A 303 -19.21 18.78 3.88
C VAL A 303 -18.40 17.55 4.22
N ALA A 304 -18.92 16.64 5.04
CA ALA A 304 -18.24 15.38 5.39
C ALA A 304 -17.98 14.51 4.15
N ILE A 305 -18.96 14.34 3.26
CA ILE A 305 -18.83 13.57 2.03
C ILE A 305 -17.75 14.19 1.11
N VAL A 306 -17.78 15.51 0.90
CA VAL A 306 -16.77 16.22 0.11
C VAL A 306 -15.39 16.09 0.77
N SER A 307 -15.34 16.18 2.09
CA SER A 307 -14.10 16.01 2.87
C SER A 307 -13.47 14.64 2.68
N ILE A 308 -14.25 13.55 2.64
CA ILE A 308 -13.76 12.19 2.38
C ILE A 308 -13.07 12.12 1.00
N VAL A 309 -13.67 12.73 -0.02
CA VAL A 309 -13.07 12.80 -1.36
C VAL A 309 -11.75 13.57 -1.32
N ILE A 310 -11.74 14.74 -0.69
CA ILE A 310 -10.54 15.58 -0.56
C ILE A 310 -9.42 14.85 0.19
N ILE A 311 -9.76 14.16 1.29
CA ILE A 311 -8.81 13.33 2.05
C ILE A 311 -8.23 12.25 1.15
N GLY A 312 -9.07 11.48 0.44
CA GLY A 312 -8.62 10.40 -0.43
C GLY A 312 -7.68 10.88 -1.54
N LEU A 313 -8.02 12.00 -2.20
CA LEU A 313 -7.17 12.63 -3.22
C LEU A 313 -5.82 13.07 -2.64
N GLY A 314 -5.82 13.63 -1.43
CA GLY A 314 -4.60 14.07 -0.76
C GLY A 314 -3.72 12.91 -0.28
N PHE A 315 -4.30 11.85 0.29
CA PHE A 315 -3.56 10.65 0.71
C PHE A 315 -2.93 9.90 -0.45
N ALA A 316 -3.55 9.92 -1.63
CA ALA A 316 -3.26 9.06 -2.77
C ALA A 316 -1.78 8.90 -3.10
N ASN A 317 -1.02 10.01 -3.10
CA ASN A 317 0.35 10.02 -3.59
C ASN A 317 1.42 10.19 -2.51
N VAL A 318 1.06 10.26 -1.23
CA VAL A 318 2.04 10.46 -0.14
C VAL A 318 3.07 9.33 -0.11
N PHE A 319 2.63 8.06 -0.08
CA PHE A 319 3.55 6.91 -0.08
C PHE A 319 4.49 6.90 -1.28
N PRO A 320 4.01 6.92 -2.55
CA PRO A 320 4.89 6.87 -3.70
C PRO A 320 5.82 8.07 -3.81
N LEU A 321 5.40 9.25 -3.36
CA LEU A 321 6.23 10.45 -3.36
C LEU A 321 7.33 10.37 -2.31
N VAL A 322 7.00 10.04 -1.06
CA VAL A 322 8.00 9.88 0.01
C VAL A 322 9.02 8.81 -0.38
N PHE A 323 8.53 7.67 -0.91
CA PHE A 323 9.40 6.57 -1.34
C PHE A 323 10.34 7.01 -2.46
N SER A 324 9.81 7.55 -3.54
CA SER A 324 10.59 7.91 -4.73
C SER A 324 11.60 9.02 -4.45
N ILE A 325 11.19 10.09 -3.75
CA ILE A 325 12.09 11.19 -3.38
C ILE A 325 13.24 10.67 -2.50
N THR A 326 12.94 9.76 -1.57
CA THR A 326 13.97 9.21 -0.67
C THR A 326 14.98 8.35 -1.42
N VAL A 327 14.53 7.47 -2.32
CA VAL A 327 15.41 6.62 -3.14
C VAL A 327 16.26 7.47 -4.09
N GLU A 328 15.70 8.53 -4.67
CA GLU A 328 16.44 9.46 -5.52
C GLU A 328 17.47 10.29 -4.74
N LYS A 329 17.14 10.65 -3.49
CA LYS A 329 18.04 11.42 -2.60
C LYS A 329 19.25 10.60 -2.10
N TYR A 330 19.10 9.28 -1.96
CA TYR A 330 20.12 8.38 -1.44
C TYR A 330 20.38 7.22 -2.42
N PRO A 331 20.91 7.46 -3.63
CA PRO A 331 20.94 6.48 -4.72
C PRO A 331 21.74 5.21 -4.41
N GLY A 332 22.76 5.28 -3.56
CA GLY A 332 23.56 4.12 -3.14
C GLY A 332 22.90 3.21 -2.09
N LYS A 333 21.73 3.57 -1.56
CA LYS A 333 21.06 2.91 -0.42
C LYS A 333 19.67 2.39 -0.76
N THR A 334 19.38 2.19 -2.04
CA THR A 334 18.02 1.83 -2.51
C THR A 334 17.49 0.56 -1.86
N ASN A 335 18.32 -0.45 -1.66
CA ASN A 335 17.90 -1.74 -1.11
C ASN A 335 17.56 -1.63 0.39
N GLU A 336 18.45 -1.02 1.18
CA GLU A 336 18.23 -0.79 2.61
C GLU A 336 17.00 0.10 2.84
N LEU A 337 16.88 1.18 2.06
CA LEU A 337 15.74 2.10 2.15
C LEU A 337 14.44 1.41 1.78
N SER A 338 14.43 0.57 0.74
CA SER A 338 13.24 -0.20 0.39
C SER A 338 12.83 -1.13 1.52
N GLY A 339 13.75 -1.89 2.09
CA GLY A 339 13.47 -2.75 3.23
C GLY A 339 12.92 -1.99 4.43
N LEU A 340 13.56 -0.88 4.82
CA LEU A 340 13.14 -0.05 5.95
C LEU A 340 11.79 0.61 5.74
N MET A 341 11.56 1.21 4.56
CA MET A 341 10.30 1.90 4.25
C MET A 341 9.13 0.94 4.10
N VAL A 342 9.37 -0.26 3.56
CA VAL A 342 8.31 -1.27 3.47
C VAL A 342 8.03 -1.93 4.83
N THR A 343 9.05 -2.11 5.69
CA THR A 343 8.84 -2.51 7.10
C THR A 343 7.96 -1.51 7.84
N ALA A 344 8.11 -0.20 7.58
CA ALA A 344 7.31 0.85 8.21
C ALA A 344 5.80 0.76 7.89
N ILE A 345 5.38 0.00 6.86
CA ILE A 345 3.96 -0.28 6.56
C ILE A 345 3.24 -0.95 7.76
N VAL A 346 3.98 -1.60 8.66
CA VAL A 346 3.43 -2.15 9.91
C VAL A 346 2.74 -1.08 10.78
N GLY A 347 2.98 0.21 10.53
CA GLY A 347 2.21 1.31 11.12
C GLY A 347 0.70 1.19 10.89
N GLY A 348 0.29 0.55 9.78
CA GLY A 348 -1.11 0.21 9.50
C GLY A 348 -1.74 -0.78 10.50
N ALA A 349 -0.94 -1.51 11.27
CA ALA A 349 -1.43 -2.33 12.38
C ALA A 349 -1.48 -1.55 13.71
N VAL A 350 -0.58 -0.60 13.91
CA VAL A 350 -0.38 0.08 15.22
C VAL A 350 -1.26 1.32 15.38
N ILE A 351 -1.22 2.24 14.42
CA ILE A 351 -1.92 3.53 14.54
C ILE A 351 -3.44 3.39 14.62
N PRO A 352 -4.11 2.47 13.89
CA PRO A 352 -5.55 2.26 14.02
C PRO A 352 -5.99 1.87 15.44
N VAL A 353 -5.14 1.18 16.19
CA VAL A 353 -5.43 0.85 17.60
C VAL A 353 -5.51 2.13 18.43
N ILE A 354 -4.57 3.06 18.25
CA ILE A 354 -4.57 4.36 18.94
C ILE A 354 -5.81 5.17 18.51
N THR A 355 -6.12 5.18 17.22
CA THR A 355 -7.30 5.87 16.68
C THR A 355 -8.59 5.27 17.25
N GLY A 356 -8.67 3.94 17.35
CA GLY A 356 -9.78 3.22 17.98
C GLY A 356 -9.95 3.58 19.44
N PHE A 357 -8.85 3.61 20.20
CA PHE A 357 -8.88 4.02 21.62
C PHE A 357 -9.46 5.43 21.80
N VAL A 358 -9.07 6.39 20.97
CA VAL A 358 -9.64 7.76 20.99
C VAL A 358 -11.13 7.74 20.61
N ALA A 359 -11.52 6.92 19.63
CA ALA A 359 -12.93 6.79 19.23
C ALA A 359 -13.81 6.27 20.37
N ASP A 360 -13.33 5.27 21.11
CA ASP A 360 -14.09 4.61 22.17
C ASP A 360 -14.19 5.46 23.46
N HIS A 361 -13.15 6.25 23.79
CA HIS A 361 -13.07 6.99 25.06
C HIS A 361 -13.45 8.47 24.93
N ILE A 362 -13.39 9.05 23.74
CA ILE A 362 -13.70 10.46 23.51
C ILE A 362 -14.87 10.62 22.55
N SER A 363 -14.63 10.40 21.26
CA SER A 363 -15.65 10.32 20.22
C SER A 363 -15.05 9.86 18.89
N ILE A 364 -15.91 9.34 18.00
CA ILE A 364 -15.51 8.95 16.65
C ILE A 364 -14.93 10.15 15.85
N THR A 365 -15.51 11.34 15.99
CA THR A 365 -15.03 12.56 15.32
C THR A 365 -13.64 12.96 15.84
N MET A 366 -13.42 12.93 17.16
CA MET A 366 -12.12 13.27 17.76
C MET A 366 -11.03 12.26 17.40
N SER A 367 -11.38 11.03 17.03
CA SER A 367 -10.39 10.04 16.62
C SER A 367 -9.58 10.48 15.38
N PHE A 368 -10.13 11.36 14.53
CA PHE A 368 -9.43 11.90 13.36
C PHE A 368 -8.30 12.87 13.69
N ILE A 369 -8.14 13.28 14.95
CA ILE A 369 -6.94 14.02 15.39
C ILE A 369 -5.68 13.17 15.21
N VAL A 370 -5.75 11.83 15.39
CA VAL A 370 -4.61 10.94 15.23
C VAL A 370 -4.08 10.95 13.79
N PRO A 371 -4.89 10.69 12.74
CA PRO A 371 -4.45 10.88 11.36
C PRO A 371 -4.05 12.33 11.03
N ALA A 372 -4.69 13.34 11.61
CA ALA A 372 -4.29 14.74 11.39
C ALA A 372 -2.85 15.01 11.87
N ILE A 373 -2.46 14.52 13.04
CA ILE A 373 -1.09 14.63 13.56
C ILE A 373 -0.09 13.93 12.61
N ALA A 374 -0.44 12.76 12.11
CA ALA A 374 0.37 12.04 11.12
C ALA A 374 0.56 12.85 9.82
N LEU A 375 -0.49 13.52 9.33
CA LEU A 375 -0.42 14.38 8.15
C LEU A 375 0.38 15.65 8.37
N ILE A 376 0.30 16.26 9.56
CA ILE A 376 1.18 17.38 9.95
C ILE A 376 2.64 16.93 9.93
N TYR A 377 2.92 15.71 10.39
CA TYR A 377 4.27 15.16 10.32
C TYR A 377 4.74 14.93 8.88
N VAL A 378 3.87 14.40 8.00
CA VAL A 378 4.17 14.27 6.56
C VAL A 378 4.44 15.63 5.91
N LEU A 379 3.66 16.65 6.24
CA LEU A 379 3.88 18.03 5.79
C LEU A 379 5.25 18.55 6.25
N TYR A 380 5.60 18.33 7.51
CA TYR A 380 6.91 18.66 8.06
C TYR A 380 8.04 17.99 7.25
N LEU A 381 7.91 16.69 6.92
CA LEU A 381 8.90 15.99 6.09
C LEU A 381 9.04 16.62 4.69
N GLY A 382 7.93 16.92 4.04
CA GLY A 382 7.93 17.56 2.73
C GLY A 382 8.60 18.93 2.75
N LEU A 383 8.41 19.70 3.80
CA LEU A 383 8.98 21.04 3.94
C LEU A 383 10.47 21.03 4.33
N THR A 384 10.94 20.04 5.07
CA THR A 384 12.27 20.03 5.68
C THR A 384 13.19 18.94 5.15
N GLN A 385 12.81 17.67 5.35
CA GLN A 385 13.72 16.53 5.18
C GLN A 385 13.86 16.06 3.71
N LEU A 386 12.85 16.29 2.90
CA LEU A 386 12.82 15.88 1.50
C LEU A 386 13.24 17.02 0.54
N LYS A 387 13.98 18.01 1.03
CA LYS A 387 14.62 19.02 0.18
C LYS A 387 15.68 18.38 -0.72
N PRO A 388 15.81 18.82 -1.99
CA PRO A 388 16.95 18.46 -2.81
C PRO A 388 18.24 18.82 -2.08
N ASN A 389 19.29 18.02 -2.26
CA ASN A 389 20.63 18.46 -1.87
C ASN A 389 20.97 19.68 -2.76
N ILE A 390 21.17 20.83 -2.16
CA ILE A 390 21.74 21.98 -2.87
C ILE A 390 23.18 21.56 -3.16
N GLN A 391 23.46 21.26 -4.43
CA GLN A 391 24.85 21.09 -4.90
C GLN A 391 25.55 22.42 -4.94
#